data_3ee0c2a6ef3651f8c7caa41b2a92127d
#
_entry.id   3ee0c2a6ef3651f8c7caa41b2a92127d
#
_cell.length_a   1.000
_cell.length_b   1.000
_cell.length_c   1.000
_cell.angle_alpha   90.00
_cell.angle_beta   90.00
_cell.angle_gamma   90.00
#
_symmetry.space_group_name_H-M   'P 1'
#
loop_
_entity.id
_entity.type
_entity.pdbx_description
1 polymer ?
#
loop_
_entity_poly.entity_id
_entity_poly.type
_entity_poly.pdbx_seq_one_letter_code
_entity_poly.pdbx_strand_id
1 'polypeptide(L)'
;MQSEAARFQSEKDKVRGRLLKYSRKAFRMLPRLDKPKILDIGCGSGVATLELARLSNGGVIGLDIDGGMLDVLRRNIDKARLSHRVSVVNHSLMDMEFPDESFDIIWAEGSIYAIGFEKGLKEWKRFLKPHGFMMVHDEKGNVDEKIRMISACGYELIGHFEIDVAKWRDEYFVPMEKLVSQDRWKNSDDPDVKKAVRNALWELDMFRKEPERNSSVCFVMRKR
;
A
#
# COMPACT_ATOMS: atom_id res chain seq x y z
N MET A 1 8.64 24.81 12.09
CA MET A 1 9.66 23.74 11.86
C MET A 1 8.95 22.39 11.83
N GLN A 2 9.40 21.46 11.00
CA GLN A 2 8.86 20.09 10.96
C GLN A 2 9.34 19.33 12.21
N SER A 3 8.44 18.57 12.88
CA SER A 3 8.82 17.74 14.04
C SER A 3 9.85 16.68 13.66
N GLU A 4 10.57 16.15 14.65
CA GLU A 4 11.54 15.09 14.44
C GLU A 4 10.87 13.82 13.88
N ALA A 5 9.74 13.43 14.44
CA ALA A 5 8.92 12.33 13.97
C ALA A 5 8.49 12.50 12.49
N ALA A 6 8.08 13.71 12.09
CA ALA A 6 7.72 13.98 10.71
C ALA A 6 8.92 13.88 9.74
N ARG A 7 10.12 14.25 10.22
CA ARG A 7 11.37 14.06 9.44
C ARG A 7 11.72 12.58 9.30
N PHE A 8 11.65 11.82 10.39
CA PHE A 8 11.88 10.37 10.33
C PHE A 8 10.91 9.69 9.37
N GLN A 9 9.61 10.01 9.47
CA GLN A 9 8.60 9.45 8.57
C GLN A 9 8.88 9.81 7.10
N SER A 10 9.30 11.04 6.82
CA SER A 10 9.68 11.45 5.46
C SER A 10 10.86 10.63 4.91
N GLU A 11 11.86 10.30 5.74
CA GLU A 11 12.97 9.43 5.32
C GLU A 11 12.51 7.98 5.12
N LYS A 12 11.64 7.48 5.98
CA LYS A 12 10.99 6.16 5.82
C LYS A 12 10.20 6.09 4.52
N ASP A 13 9.44 7.13 4.18
CA ASP A 13 8.68 7.22 2.93
C ASP A 13 9.57 7.22 1.69
N LYS A 14 10.77 7.82 1.77
CA LYS A 14 11.76 7.72 0.67
C LYS A 14 12.25 6.27 0.48
N VAL A 15 12.46 5.53 1.57
CA VAL A 15 12.79 4.09 1.47
C VAL A 15 11.64 3.33 0.81
N ARG A 16 10.39 3.50 1.27
CA ARG A 16 9.21 2.88 0.65
C ARG A 16 9.03 3.31 -0.81
N GLY A 17 9.34 4.55 -1.13
CA GLY A 17 9.28 5.09 -2.49
C GLY A 17 10.11 4.32 -3.52
N ARG A 18 11.14 3.58 -3.09
CA ARG A 18 11.95 2.70 -3.97
C ARG A 18 11.12 1.55 -4.53
N LEU A 19 10.06 1.14 -3.81
CA LEU A 19 9.14 0.07 -4.22
C LEU A 19 8.07 0.54 -5.22
N LEU A 20 7.89 1.84 -5.45
CA LEU A 20 6.89 2.39 -6.37
C LEU A 20 7.02 1.89 -7.81
N LYS A 21 8.18 1.39 -8.20
CA LYS A 21 8.34 0.76 -9.52
C LYS A 21 7.45 -0.47 -9.69
N TYR A 22 7.13 -1.19 -8.59
CA TYR A 22 6.21 -2.33 -8.60
C TYR A 22 4.77 -1.87 -8.71
N SER A 23 4.39 -0.80 -7.97
CA SER A 23 3.09 -0.15 -8.12
C SER A 23 2.88 0.35 -9.56
N ARG A 24 3.89 1.00 -10.15
CA ARG A 24 3.87 1.41 -11.57
C ARG A 24 3.76 0.23 -12.52
N LYS A 25 4.45 -0.89 -12.24
CA LYS A 25 4.34 -2.12 -13.04
C LYS A 25 2.92 -2.66 -13.01
N ALA A 26 2.33 -2.80 -11.82
CA ALA A 26 0.95 -3.26 -11.67
C ALA A 26 -0.04 -2.30 -12.35
N PHE A 27 0.13 -0.98 -12.18
CA PHE A 27 -0.74 0.01 -12.81
C PHE A 27 -0.72 -0.05 -14.35
N ARG A 28 0.43 -0.33 -14.96
CA ARG A 28 0.56 -0.49 -16.43
C ARG A 28 -0.12 -1.74 -16.97
N MET A 29 -0.49 -2.69 -16.11
CA MET A 29 -1.27 -3.88 -16.52
C MET A 29 -2.77 -3.55 -16.65
N LEU A 30 -3.22 -2.43 -16.10
CA LEU A 30 -4.59 -1.94 -16.24
C LEU A 30 -4.78 -1.33 -17.65
N PRO A 31 -5.99 -1.42 -18.23
CA PRO A 31 -6.30 -0.65 -19.42
C PRO A 31 -6.30 0.85 -19.10
N ARG A 32 -6.18 1.66 -20.13
CA ARG A 32 -6.29 3.11 -19.97
C ARG A 32 -7.72 3.47 -19.57
N LEU A 33 -7.87 4.05 -18.38
CA LEU A 33 -9.12 4.57 -17.85
C LEU A 33 -9.08 6.12 -17.86
N ASP A 34 -10.18 6.75 -18.20
CA ASP A 34 -10.29 8.21 -18.13
C ASP A 34 -10.73 8.63 -16.72
N LYS A 35 -9.84 9.34 -16.01
CA LYS A 35 -10.06 9.89 -14.67
C LYS A 35 -10.72 8.91 -13.69
N PRO A 36 -10.17 7.71 -13.48
CA PRO A 36 -10.78 6.70 -12.63
C PRO A 36 -10.90 7.16 -11.17
N LYS A 37 -11.95 6.69 -10.50
CA LYS A 37 -12.08 6.82 -9.04
C LYS A 37 -11.42 5.61 -8.38
N ILE A 38 -10.40 5.86 -7.58
CA ILE A 38 -9.54 4.83 -6.95
C ILE A 38 -9.74 4.86 -5.45
N LEU A 39 -9.90 3.68 -4.83
CA LEU A 39 -9.81 3.48 -3.39
C LEU A 39 -8.48 2.78 -3.07
N ASP A 40 -7.64 3.43 -2.27
CA ASP A 40 -6.37 2.87 -1.77
C ASP A 40 -6.58 2.43 -0.31
N ILE A 41 -6.64 1.11 -0.08
CA ILE A 41 -6.98 0.50 1.20
C ILE A 41 -5.72 0.20 2.01
N GLY A 42 -5.62 0.78 3.21
CA GLY A 42 -4.41 0.72 4.04
C GLY A 42 -3.32 1.63 3.49
N CYS A 43 -3.70 2.85 3.14
CA CYS A 43 -2.84 3.80 2.41
C CYS A 43 -1.64 4.32 3.22
N GLY A 44 -1.67 4.21 4.56
CA GLY A 44 -0.62 4.71 5.45
C GLY A 44 -0.29 6.19 5.21
N SER A 45 0.99 6.50 5.09
CA SER A 45 1.50 7.86 4.78
C SER A 45 1.27 8.32 3.34
N GLY A 46 0.69 7.45 2.48
CA GLY A 46 0.23 7.78 1.14
C GLY A 46 1.28 7.71 0.04
N VAL A 47 2.35 6.95 0.22
CA VAL A 47 3.40 6.80 -0.81
C VAL A 47 2.81 6.27 -2.12
N ALA A 48 1.99 5.20 -2.05
CA ALA A 48 1.27 4.65 -3.20
C ALA A 48 0.13 5.58 -3.64
N THR A 49 -0.67 6.11 -2.71
CA THR A 49 -1.81 7.00 -2.98
C THR A 49 -1.44 8.18 -3.89
N LEU A 50 -0.35 8.88 -3.56
CA LEU A 50 0.12 10.02 -4.35
C LEU A 50 0.63 9.61 -5.73
N GLU A 51 1.25 8.45 -5.82
CA GLU A 51 1.69 7.90 -7.10
C GLU A 51 0.50 7.52 -7.99
N LEU A 52 -0.52 6.85 -7.43
CA LEU A 52 -1.76 6.53 -8.13
C LEU A 52 -2.45 7.78 -8.69
N ALA A 53 -2.50 8.86 -7.90
CA ALA A 53 -3.06 10.12 -8.36
C ALA A 53 -2.28 10.73 -9.54
N ARG A 54 -0.96 10.55 -9.60
CA ARG A 54 -0.13 11.01 -10.73
C ARG A 54 -0.30 10.13 -11.97
N LEU A 55 -0.35 8.81 -11.78
CA LEU A 55 -0.44 7.84 -12.87
C LEU A 55 -1.82 7.84 -13.55
N SER A 56 -2.90 7.98 -12.76
CA SER A 56 -4.27 7.82 -13.26
C SER A 56 -4.88 9.09 -13.81
N ASN A 57 -4.38 10.27 -13.42
CA ASN A 57 -5.07 11.54 -13.58
C ASN A 57 -6.51 11.54 -13.00
N GLY A 58 -6.85 10.55 -12.17
CA GLY A 58 -8.15 10.35 -11.53
C GLY A 58 -8.23 10.88 -10.11
N GLY A 59 -9.35 10.60 -9.45
CA GLY A 59 -9.57 10.85 -8.04
C GLY A 59 -9.13 9.66 -7.17
N VAL A 60 -8.43 9.88 -6.07
CA VAL A 60 -7.99 8.83 -5.15
C VAL A 60 -8.50 9.11 -3.75
N ILE A 61 -9.08 8.10 -3.12
CA ILE A 61 -9.42 8.09 -1.70
C ILE A 61 -8.46 7.14 -1.00
N GLY A 62 -7.62 7.66 -0.10
CA GLY A 62 -6.81 6.85 0.78
C GLY A 62 -7.56 6.53 2.07
N LEU A 63 -7.68 5.26 2.41
CA LEU A 63 -8.31 4.78 3.64
C LEU A 63 -7.27 4.12 4.53
N ASP A 64 -7.22 4.52 5.80
CA ASP A 64 -6.42 3.88 6.83
C ASP A 64 -7.05 4.08 8.21
N ILE A 65 -6.76 3.16 9.14
CA ILE A 65 -7.20 3.26 10.53
C ILE A 65 -6.27 4.16 11.36
N ASP A 66 -5.02 4.33 10.93
CA ASP A 66 -4.02 5.15 11.62
C ASP A 66 -4.18 6.63 11.27
N GLY A 67 -4.86 7.38 12.14
CA GLY A 67 -5.07 8.82 11.99
C GLY A 67 -3.76 9.61 11.89
N GLY A 68 -2.70 9.18 12.58
CA GLY A 68 -1.37 9.82 12.51
C GLY A 68 -0.73 9.68 11.13
N MET A 69 -0.86 8.51 10.50
CA MET A 69 -0.41 8.30 9.11
C MET A 69 -1.24 9.13 8.14
N LEU A 70 -2.55 9.22 8.34
CA LEU A 70 -3.41 10.06 7.51
C LEU A 70 -3.08 11.56 7.63
N ASP A 71 -2.64 12.03 8.79
CA ASP A 71 -2.16 13.41 8.96
C ASP A 71 -0.85 13.64 8.18
N VAL A 72 0.02 12.63 8.10
CA VAL A 72 1.19 12.68 7.20
C VAL A 72 0.73 12.77 5.75
N LEU A 73 -0.21 11.91 5.35
CA LEU A 73 -0.76 11.90 3.99
C LEU A 73 -1.40 13.25 3.63
N ARG A 74 -2.24 13.84 4.49
CA ARG A 74 -2.84 15.17 4.26
C ARG A 74 -1.77 16.22 3.95
N ARG A 75 -0.72 16.29 4.77
CA ARG A 75 0.41 17.22 4.53
C ARG A 75 1.14 16.95 3.21
N ASN A 76 1.27 15.68 2.83
CA ASN A 76 1.91 15.28 1.57
C ASN A 76 1.03 15.60 0.36
N ILE A 77 -0.29 15.46 0.47
CA ILE A 77 -1.28 15.88 -0.54
C ILE A 77 -1.15 17.39 -0.83
N ASP A 78 -1.12 18.21 0.23
CA ASP A 78 -1.01 19.67 0.09
C ASP A 78 0.32 20.07 -0.55
N LYS A 79 1.45 19.50 -0.09
CA LYS A 79 2.77 19.72 -0.70
C LYS A 79 2.82 19.31 -2.17
N ALA A 80 2.13 18.23 -2.54
CA ALA A 80 2.05 17.76 -3.92
C ALA A 80 1.04 18.54 -4.78
N ARG A 81 0.25 19.46 -4.18
CA ARG A 81 -0.85 20.21 -4.81
C ARG A 81 -1.91 19.28 -5.42
N LEU A 82 -2.23 18.19 -4.72
CA LEU A 82 -3.18 17.18 -5.15
C LEU A 82 -4.51 17.21 -4.37
N SER A 83 -4.75 18.22 -3.52
CA SER A 83 -5.94 18.34 -2.65
C SER A 83 -7.26 18.39 -3.44
N HIS A 84 -7.22 18.73 -4.73
CA HIS A 84 -8.38 18.70 -5.62
C HIS A 84 -8.75 17.30 -6.15
N ARG A 85 -7.88 16.28 -5.95
CA ARG A 85 -8.08 14.92 -6.47
C ARG A 85 -7.85 13.81 -5.44
N VAL A 86 -7.18 14.12 -4.33
CA VAL A 86 -6.87 13.13 -3.30
C VAL A 86 -7.52 13.53 -2.00
N SER A 87 -8.26 12.60 -1.41
CA SER A 87 -8.86 12.75 -0.08
C SER A 87 -8.51 11.55 0.80
N VAL A 88 -8.75 11.68 2.11
CA VAL A 88 -8.45 10.63 3.08
C VAL A 88 -9.68 10.31 3.92
N VAL A 89 -9.84 9.03 4.26
CA VAL A 89 -10.89 8.52 5.14
C VAL A 89 -10.22 7.75 6.27
N ASN A 90 -10.50 8.16 7.51
CA ASN A 90 -10.05 7.43 8.70
C ASN A 90 -11.10 6.40 9.08
N HIS A 91 -10.90 5.17 8.62
CA HIS A 91 -11.81 4.07 8.87
C HIS A 91 -11.08 2.72 8.82
N SER A 92 -11.70 1.71 9.45
CA SER A 92 -11.20 0.34 9.37
C SER A 92 -11.50 -0.27 8.00
N LEU A 93 -10.53 -1.01 7.44
CA LEU A 93 -10.75 -1.81 6.23
C LEU A 93 -11.71 -2.99 6.46
N MET A 94 -12.02 -3.30 7.73
CA MET A 94 -12.95 -4.35 8.12
C MET A 94 -14.42 -3.94 8.01
N ASP A 95 -14.70 -2.62 8.01
CA ASP A 95 -16.05 -2.09 8.12
C ASP A 95 -16.19 -0.81 7.30
N MET A 96 -15.96 -0.94 6.00
CA MET A 96 -16.00 0.20 5.08
C MET A 96 -17.44 0.53 4.65
N GLU A 97 -17.80 1.80 4.77
CA GLU A 97 -19.12 2.34 4.41
C GLU A 97 -19.04 3.19 3.14
N PHE A 98 -18.76 2.57 2.01
CA PHE A 98 -18.91 3.21 0.70
C PHE A 98 -20.16 2.69 -0.02
N PRO A 99 -20.79 3.50 -0.88
CA PRO A 99 -21.83 2.98 -1.76
C PRO A 99 -21.30 1.87 -2.66
N ASP A 100 -22.13 0.90 -2.96
CA ASP A 100 -21.78 -0.14 -3.92
C ASP A 100 -21.42 0.47 -5.28
N GLU A 101 -20.55 -0.19 -6.03
CA GLU A 101 -20.15 0.20 -7.38
C GLU A 101 -19.59 1.63 -7.49
N SER A 102 -18.88 2.09 -6.43
CA SER A 102 -18.34 3.44 -6.34
C SER A 102 -17.01 3.65 -7.03
N PHE A 103 -16.19 2.59 -7.19
CA PHE A 103 -14.80 2.69 -7.61
C PHE A 103 -14.52 1.97 -8.92
N ASP A 104 -13.72 2.59 -9.75
CA ASP A 104 -13.18 1.97 -10.96
C ASP A 104 -12.00 1.05 -10.63
N ILE A 105 -11.23 1.42 -9.59
CA ILE A 105 -10.07 0.65 -9.12
C ILE A 105 -10.10 0.58 -7.58
N ILE A 106 -9.88 -0.61 -7.03
CA ILE A 106 -9.46 -0.83 -5.64
C ILE A 106 -7.99 -1.24 -5.64
N TRP A 107 -7.21 -0.57 -4.79
CA TRP A 107 -5.78 -0.78 -4.65
C TRP A 107 -5.46 -1.15 -3.20
N ALA A 108 -4.68 -2.21 -2.98
CA ALA A 108 -4.33 -2.69 -1.65
C ALA A 108 -2.89 -3.20 -1.64
N GLU A 109 -1.96 -2.42 -1.07
CA GLU A 109 -0.55 -2.81 -0.94
C GLU A 109 -0.24 -3.18 0.51
N GLY A 110 -0.09 -4.49 0.80
CA GLY A 110 0.26 -4.97 2.12
C GLY A 110 -0.79 -4.68 3.19
N SER A 111 -2.06 -4.72 2.84
CA SER A 111 -3.18 -4.46 3.76
C SER A 111 -4.21 -5.60 3.81
N ILE A 112 -4.36 -6.38 2.74
CA ILE A 112 -5.38 -7.43 2.65
C ILE A 112 -5.18 -8.56 3.67
N TYR A 113 -3.94 -8.81 4.11
CA TYR A 113 -3.65 -9.83 5.12
C TYR A 113 -4.43 -9.60 6.42
N ALA A 114 -4.76 -8.35 6.77
CA ALA A 114 -5.46 -8.02 8.01
C ALA A 114 -6.90 -8.56 8.04
N ILE A 115 -7.53 -8.72 6.88
CA ILE A 115 -8.88 -9.31 6.75
C ILE A 115 -8.83 -10.75 6.21
N GLY A 116 -7.70 -11.13 5.60
CA GLY A 116 -7.51 -12.39 4.88
C GLY A 116 -7.82 -12.24 3.38
N PHE A 117 -7.01 -12.89 2.55
CA PHE A 117 -7.01 -12.71 1.10
C PHE A 117 -8.38 -12.99 0.47
N GLU A 118 -8.96 -14.16 0.73
CA GLU A 118 -10.27 -14.55 0.17
C GLU A 118 -11.40 -13.64 0.65
N LYS A 119 -11.41 -13.32 1.95
CA LYS A 119 -12.43 -12.46 2.54
C LYS A 119 -12.35 -11.05 1.97
N GLY A 120 -11.15 -10.47 1.86
CA GLY A 120 -10.96 -9.16 1.24
C GLY A 120 -11.44 -9.12 -0.21
N LEU A 121 -11.13 -10.14 -1.01
CA LEU A 121 -11.64 -10.24 -2.38
C LEU A 121 -13.18 -10.25 -2.44
N LYS A 122 -13.84 -10.99 -1.54
CA LYS A 122 -15.31 -11.10 -1.50
C LYS A 122 -15.97 -9.79 -1.04
N GLU A 123 -15.51 -9.25 0.08
CA GLU A 123 -16.16 -8.11 0.72
C GLU A 123 -15.93 -6.80 -0.03
N TRP A 124 -14.73 -6.58 -0.56
CA TRP A 124 -14.40 -5.34 -1.26
C TRP A 124 -14.96 -5.30 -2.69
N LYS A 125 -15.34 -6.48 -3.25
CA LYS A 125 -15.91 -6.60 -4.60
C LYS A 125 -17.14 -5.72 -4.80
N ARG A 126 -17.99 -5.57 -3.78
CA ARG A 126 -19.21 -4.77 -3.89
C ARG A 126 -18.95 -3.31 -4.23
N PHE A 127 -17.83 -2.77 -3.77
CA PHE A 127 -17.45 -1.37 -4.02
C PHE A 127 -16.91 -1.12 -5.44
N LEU A 128 -16.51 -2.19 -6.16
CA LEU A 128 -16.10 -2.07 -7.54
C LEU A 128 -17.30 -1.93 -8.47
N LYS A 129 -17.22 -0.97 -9.38
CA LYS A 129 -18.13 -0.89 -10.52
C LYS A 129 -18.14 -2.19 -11.33
N PRO A 130 -19.18 -2.46 -12.16
CA PRO A 130 -19.11 -3.53 -13.16
C PRO A 130 -17.84 -3.39 -14.00
N HIS A 131 -17.12 -4.50 -14.18
CA HIS A 131 -15.83 -4.55 -14.87
C HIS A 131 -14.71 -3.68 -14.26
N GLY A 132 -14.87 -3.20 -13.04
CA GLY A 132 -13.84 -2.50 -12.28
C GLY A 132 -12.65 -3.40 -11.95
N PHE A 133 -11.54 -2.80 -11.54
CA PHE A 133 -10.27 -3.50 -11.36
C PHE A 133 -9.87 -3.53 -9.88
N MET A 134 -9.21 -4.61 -9.48
CA MET A 134 -8.55 -4.70 -8.17
C MET A 134 -7.08 -5.04 -8.37
N MET A 135 -6.23 -4.32 -7.65
CA MET A 135 -4.83 -4.68 -7.46
C MET A 135 -4.60 -5.04 -5.99
N VAL A 136 -3.98 -6.18 -5.76
CA VAL A 136 -3.56 -6.64 -4.44
C VAL A 136 -2.08 -6.98 -4.47
N HIS A 137 -1.32 -6.39 -3.55
CA HIS A 137 0.04 -6.78 -3.23
C HIS A 137 0.04 -7.44 -1.85
N ASP A 138 0.42 -8.70 -1.78
CA ASP A 138 0.33 -9.53 -0.58
C ASP A 138 1.57 -10.44 -0.46
N GLU A 139 1.77 -11.09 0.69
CA GLU A 139 2.78 -12.12 0.83
C GLU A 139 2.59 -13.20 -0.26
N LYS A 140 3.69 -13.80 -0.70
CA LYS A 140 3.64 -14.76 -1.81
C LYS A 140 2.76 -15.96 -1.46
N GLY A 141 3.03 -16.64 -0.36
CA GLY A 141 2.31 -17.85 0.03
C GLY A 141 2.21 -18.86 -1.12
N ASN A 142 1.06 -19.50 -1.27
CA ASN A 142 0.76 -20.37 -2.40
C ASN A 142 0.07 -19.56 -3.52
N VAL A 143 0.83 -19.18 -4.53
CA VAL A 143 0.36 -18.35 -5.65
C VAL A 143 -0.76 -19.04 -6.44
N ASP A 144 -0.63 -20.34 -6.72
CA ASP A 144 -1.65 -21.08 -7.47
C ASP A 144 -2.98 -21.18 -6.72
N GLU A 145 -2.93 -21.31 -5.41
CA GLU A 145 -4.12 -21.25 -4.55
C GLU A 145 -4.78 -19.87 -4.59
N LYS A 146 -3.99 -18.81 -4.45
CA LYS A 146 -4.51 -17.43 -4.57
C LYS A 146 -5.13 -17.17 -5.94
N ILE A 147 -4.56 -17.69 -7.03
CA ILE A 147 -5.14 -17.58 -8.38
C ILE A 147 -6.50 -18.30 -8.45
N ARG A 148 -6.62 -19.49 -7.86
CA ARG A 148 -7.91 -20.19 -7.78
C ARG A 148 -8.94 -19.40 -6.98
N MET A 149 -8.54 -18.82 -5.84
CA MET A 149 -9.42 -17.95 -5.01
C MET A 149 -9.89 -16.72 -5.80
N ILE A 150 -9.01 -16.07 -6.56
CA ILE A 150 -9.35 -14.92 -7.43
C ILE A 150 -10.50 -15.32 -8.39
N SER A 151 -10.36 -16.44 -9.07
CA SER A 151 -11.39 -16.94 -10.00
C SER A 151 -12.69 -17.31 -9.27
N ALA A 152 -12.60 -18.01 -8.13
CA ALA A 152 -13.74 -18.42 -7.33
C ALA A 152 -14.51 -17.21 -6.73
N CYS A 153 -13.82 -16.12 -6.42
CA CYS A 153 -14.44 -14.86 -5.98
C CYS A 153 -15.06 -14.05 -7.13
N GLY A 154 -15.04 -14.55 -8.35
CA GLY A 154 -15.66 -13.92 -9.52
C GLY A 154 -14.84 -12.77 -10.10
N TYR A 155 -13.53 -12.93 -10.10
CA TYR A 155 -12.62 -12.06 -10.83
C TYR A 155 -11.98 -12.81 -12.00
N GLU A 156 -11.54 -12.06 -12.98
CA GLU A 156 -10.64 -12.49 -14.04
C GLU A 156 -9.24 -11.98 -13.74
N LEU A 157 -8.27 -12.86 -13.61
CA LEU A 157 -6.87 -12.48 -13.44
C LEU A 157 -6.34 -11.89 -14.76
N ILE A 158 -5.91 -10.62 -14.73
CA ILE A 158 -5.24 -9.97 -15.85
C ILE A 158 -3.78 -10.40 -15.89
N GLY A 159 -3.16 -10.46 -14.71
CA GLY A 159 -1.81 -10.95 -14.56
C GLY A 159 -1.29 -10.77 -13.14
N HIS A 160 -0.11 -11.32 -12.91
CA HIS A 160 0.59 -11.21 -11.63
C HIS A 160 2.11 -11.16 -11.85
N PHE A 161 2.83 -10.77 -10.84
CA PHE A 161 4.29 -10.87 -10.77
C PHE A 161 4.76 -10.93 -9.34
N GLU A 162 5.88 -11.60 -9.14
CA GLU A 162 6.51 -11.77 -7.84
C GLU A 162 7.60 -10.74 -7.60
N ILE A 163 7.78 -10.40 -6.33
CA ILE A 163 8.91 -9.63 -5.80
C ILE A 163 9.64 -10.57 -4.86
N ASP A 164 10.82 -11.02 -5.26
CA ASP A 164 11.61 -11.99 -4.51
C ASP A 164 12.31 -11.36 -3.30
N VAL A 165 12.80 -12.21 -2.43
CA VAL A 165 13.51 -11.85 -1.19
C VAL A 165 14.69 -10.92 -1.46
N ALA A 166 15.45 -11.17 -2.54
CA ALA A 166 16.64 -10.36 -2.86
C ALA A 166 16.24 -8.91 -3.16
N LYS A 167 15.13 -8.71 -3.90
CA LYS A 167 14.60 -7.36 -4.17
C LYS A 167 14.13 -6.66 -2.90
N TRP A 168 13.39 -7.38 -2.03
CA TRP A 168 13.00 -6.83 -0.74
C TRP A 168 14.20 -6.43 0.11
N ARG A 169 15.21 -7.32 0.21
CA ARG A 169 16.46 -7.03 0.92
C ARG A 169 17.11 -5.75 0.40
N ASP A 170 17.36 -5.68 -0.91
CA ASP A 170 18.19 -4.62 -1.49
C ASP A 170 17.46 -3.27 -1.59
N GLU A 171 16.13 -3.32 -1.76
CA GLU A 171 15.35 -2.11 -2.03
C GLU A 171 14.64 -1.55 -0.81
N TYR A 172 14.38 -2.38 0.19
CA TYR A 172 13.68 -1.96 1.41
C TYR A 172 14.49 -2.21 2.68
N PHE A 173 14.87 -3.46 2.97
CA PHE A 173 15.43 -3.80 4.27
C PHE A 173 16.84 -3.22 4.49
N VAL A 174 17.74 -3.31 3.52
CA VAL A 174 19.08 -2.72 3.63
C VAL A 174 19.01 -1.18 3.71
N PRO A 175 18.23 -0.46 2.90
CA PRO A 175 18.00 0.97 3.10
C PRO A 175 17.34 1.34 4.43
N MET A 176 16.40 0.53 4.94
CA MET A 176 15.75 0.76 6.22
C MET A 176 16.73 0.58 7.38
N GLU A 177 17.55 -0.46 7.34
CA GLU A 177 18.61 -0.68 8.32
C GLU A 177 19.58 0.51 8.38
N LYS A 178 20.02 1.00 7.21
CA LYS A 178 20.86 2.21 7.13
C LYS A 178 20.17 3.46 7.69
N LEU A 179 18.85 3.57 7.51
CA LEU A 179 18.07 4.68 8.07
C LEU A 179 18.07 4.63 9.60
N VAL A 180 17.62 3.51 10.18
CA VAL A 180 17.48 3.40 11.66
C VAL A 180 18.79 3.36 12.40
N SER A 181 19.91 3.02 11.73
CA SER A 181 21.25 3.00 12.31
C SER A 181 21.89 4.40 12.44
N GLN A 182 21.29 5.44 11.87
CA GLN A 182 21.83 6.80 12.01
C GLN A 182 21.70 7.28 13.45
N ASP A 183 22.77 7.86 14.01
CA ASP A 183 22.85 8.30 15.41
C ASP A 183 21.72 9.24 15.80
N ARG A 184 21.30 10.14 14.90
CA ARG A 184 20.19 11.06 15.10
C ARG A 184 18.86 10.38 15.38
N TRP A 185 18.61 9.18 14.82
CA TRP A 185 17.37 8.42 15.04
C TRP A 185 17.50 7.43 16.19
N LYS A 186 18.67 6.78 16.28
CA LYS A 186 18.99 5.82 17.33
C LYS A 186 18.97 6.44 18.72
N ASN A 187 19.44 7.67 18.83
CA ASN A 187 19.57 8.42 20.09
C ASN A 187 18.51 9.50 20.26
N SER A 188 17.45 9.51 19.45
CA SER A 188 16.35 10.48 19.57
C SER A 188 15.63 10.31 20.90
N ASP A 189 15.27 11.45 21.53
CA ASP A 189 14.42 11.47 22.73
C ASP A 189 12.92 11.59 22.41
N ASP A 190 12.57 11.89 21.17
CA ASP A 190 11.18 11.95 20.69
C ASP A 190 10.50 10.57 20.82
N PRO A 191 9.42 10.42 21.60
CA PRO A 191 8.77 9.14 21.84
C PRO A 191 8.18 8.52 20.56
N ASP A 192 7.73 9.33 19.60
CA ASP A 192 7.18 8.85 18.33
C ASP A 192 8.29 8.32 17.42
N VAL A 193 9.45 8.97 17.41
CA VAL A 193 10.65 8.47 16.72
C VAL A 193 11.11 7.15 17.34
N LYS A 194 11.22 7.08 18.68
CA LYS A 194 11.58 5.84 19.41
C LYS A 194 10.64 4.69 19.04
N LYS A 195 9.33 4.94 18.99
CA LYS A 195 8.33 3.96 18.59
C LYS A 195 8.52 3.52 17.14
N ALA A 196 8.70 4.47 16.23
CA ALA A 196 8.87 4.20 14.81
C ALA A 196 10.17 3.42 14.50
N VAL A 197 11.27 3.77 15.16
CA VAL A 197 12.55 3.06 15.06
C VAL A 197 12.43 1.62 15.60
N ARG A 198 11.79 1.45 16.75
CA ARG A 198 11.55 0.12 17.33
C ARG A 198 10.73 -0.77 16.39
N ASN A 199 9.68 -0.24 15.78
CA ASN A 199 8.87 -0.98 14.81
C ASN A 199 9.70 -1.38 13.59
N ALA A 200 10.51 -0.48 13.06
CA ALA A 200 11.38 -0.78 11.92
C ALA A 200 12.46 -1.83 12.28
N LEU A 201 13.03 -1.77 13.48
CA LEU A 201 13.99 -2.79 13.96
C LEU A 201 13.30 -4.15 14.12
N TRP A 202 12.06 -4.19 14.58
CA TRP A 202 11.27 -5.42 14.64
C TRP A 202 11.02 -6.02 13.25
N GLU A 203 10.63 -5.20 12.26
CA GLU A 203 10.48 -5.65 10.85
C GLU A 203 11.80 -6.23 10.32
N LEU A 204 12.93 -5.57 10.58
CA LEU A 204 14.27 -6.03 10.19
C LEU A 204 14.65 -7.37 10.84
N ASP A 205 14.34 -7.55 12.13
CA ASP A 205 14.59 -8.79 12.86
C ASP A 205 13.76 -9.95 12.29
N MET A 206 12.48 -9.69 12.00
CA MET A 206 11.59 -10.67 11.35
C MET A 206 12.12 -11.07 9.97
N PHE A 207 12.56 -10.09 9.17
CA PHE A 207 13.19 -10.37 7.88
C PHE A 207 14.43 -11.26 8.00
N ARG A 208 15.30 -11.01 8.99
CA ARG A 208 16.52 -11.80 9.20
C ARG A 208 16.23 -13.24 9.63
N LYS A 209 15.16 -13.43 10.44
CA LYS A 209 14.76 -14.76 10.94
C LYS A 209 14.10 -15.61 9.86
N GLU A 210 13.24 -15.01 9.07
CA GLU A 210 12.43 -15.73 8.08
C GLU A 210 12.38 -14.93 6.75
N PRO A 211 13.53 -14.81 6.03
CA PRO A 211 13.60 -13.99 4.83
C PRO A 211 12.62 -14.43 3.73
N GLU A 212 12.38 -15.73 3.58
CA GLU A 212 11.49 -16.27 2.54
C GLU A 212 10.03 -15.83 2.69
N ARG A 213 9.58 -15.52 3.92
CA ARG A 213 8.24 -14.95 4.17
C ARG A 213 8.05 -13.57 3.56
N ASN A 214 9.15 -12.89 3.24
CA ASN A 214 9.09 -11.55 2.66
C ASN A 214 9.03 -11.56 1.12
N SER A 215 8.98 -12.73 0.49
CA SER A 215 8.57 -12.82 -0.91
C SER A 215 7.11 -12.39 -1.04
N SER A 216 6.81 -11.58 -2.02
CA SER A 216 5.45 -11.07 -2.22
C SER A 216 5.02 -11.18 -3.68
N VAL A 217 3.73 -11.01 -3.90
CA VAL A 217 3.13 -11.09 -5.22
C VAL A 217 2.11 -9.98 -5.40
N CYS A 218 2.14 -9.36 -6.58
CA CYS A 218 1.12 -8.42 -7.01
C CYS A 218 0.18 -9.14 -7.97
N PHE A 219 -1.11 -9.09 -7.69
CA PHE A 219 -2.17 -9.56 -8.58
C PHE A 219 -2.96 -8.37 -9.12
N VAL A 220 -3.21 -8.36 -10.43
CA VAL A 220 -4.09 -7.41 -11.09
C VAL A 220 -5.25 -8.18 -11.68
N MET A 221 -6.48 -7.82 -11.35
CA MET A 221 -7.68 -8.56 -11.71
C MET A 221 -8.85 -7.65 -12.04
N ARG A 222 -9.82 -8.17 -12.80
CA ARG A 222 -11.05 -7.48 -13.20
C ARG A 222 -12.27 -8.16 -12.59
N LYS A 223 -13.22 -7.39 -12.05
CA LYS A 223 -14.54 -7.86 -11.61
C LYS A 223 -15.32 -8.39 -12.83
N ARG A 224 -15.77 -9.65 -12.75
CA ARG A 224 -16.68 -10.25 -13.72
C ARG A 224 -18.10 -9.79 -13.50
#